data_54a32cf3be57833f4c2ceea8bdf8f74e
#
_entry.id   54a32cf3be57833f4c2ceea8bdf8f74e
#
_cell.length_a   1.000
_cell.length_b   1.000
_cell.length_c   1.000
_cell.angle_alpha   90.00
_cell.angle_beta   90.00
_cell.angle_gamma   90.00
#
_symmetry.space_group_name_H-M   'P 1'
#
loop_
_entity.id
_entity.type
_entity.pdbx_description
1 polymer ?
#
loop_
_entity_poly.entity_id
_entity_poly.type
_entity_poly.pdbx_seq_one_letter_code
_entity_poly.pdbx_strand_id
1 'polypeptide(L)'
;MKFKSTSILIAIFFSLTFLISCEIPKKDNKRAKPLNILWLVTEDMGPYIPPFGDETVATPNLTRLANEGVIFPNLYSTSGVCAPSRAAIATGMYPSSFGANHMRTTSYTEVTGLPKYEGIPPPEVKMISELMRKNGYYCTNNYKTDYQFKAPVTAWDESSPYAHWRNRGENQPFFAVVNFTETHESGLFEPYGFREIETRHYKSGDNNYKWKGFGKSHAKNRMTEAETPVHIPKDTKFKVPPYLVDNEVTQRDLWKMYNNIAEMDKQVGAVLKQLEEDGLLESTIIMFYGDHGGPLPREKR
;
A
#
# COMPACT_ATOMS: atom_id res chain seq x y z
N MET A 1 36.54 28.81 -77.03
CA MET A 1 36.20 27.58 -76.33
C MET A 1 36.71 27.69 -74.89
N LYS A 2 36.03 28.43 -74.00
CA LYS A 2 36.34 28.57 -72.59
C LYS A 2 35.04 28.62 -71.75
N PHE A 3 34.29 27.53 -71.73
CA PHE A 3 33.02 27.48 -70.94
C PHE A 3 32.80 26.07 -70.34
N LYS A 4 33.79 25.47 -69.76
CA LYS A 4 33.59 24.14 -69.09
C LYS A 4 34.19 24.05 -67.68
N SER A 5 34.91 25.07 -67.21
CA SER A 5 35.54 25.01 -65.87
C SER A 5 34.66 25.55 -64.72
N THR A 6 33.82 26.54 -64.98
CA THR A 6 33.00 27.20 -63.93
C THR A 6 31.81 26.36 -63.47
N SER A 7 31.22 25.58 -64.37
CA SER A 7 30.05 24.72 -64.02
C SER A 7 30.44 23.52 -63.15
N ILE A 8 31.67 23.01 -63.27
CA ILE A 8 32.14 21.89 -62.43
C ILE A 8 32.44 22.36 -61.00
N LEU A 9 32.99 23.58 -60.83
CA LEU A 9 33.26 24.17 -59.51
C LEU A 9 31.95 24.46 -58.73
N ILE A 10 30.92 24.94 -59.40
CA ILE A 10 29.60 25.19 -58.75
C ILE A 10 28.92 23.88 -58.35
N ALA A 11 29.00 22.81 -59.14
CA ALA A 11 28.45 21.50 -58.80
C ALA A 11 29.18 20.86 -57.60
N ILE A 12 30.52 21.04 -57.49
CA ILE A 12 31.29 20.54 -56.32
C ILE A 12 30.98 21.35 -55.07
N PHE A 13 30.77 22.67 -55.17
CA PHE A 13 30.39 23.49 -54.01
C PHE A 13 29.00 23.19 -53.54
N PHE A 14 28.03 22.88 -54.39
CA PHE A 14 26.67 22.47 -54.02
C PHE A 14 26.62 21.05 -53.46
N SER A 15 27.50 20.14 -53.85
CA SER A 15 27.57 18.79 -53.30
C SER A 15 28.26 18.77 -51.92
N LEU A 16 29.21 19.67 -51.65
CA LEU A 16 29.84 19.80 -50.32
C LEU A 16 28.94 20.43 -49.24
N THR A 17 27.99 21.26 -49.63
CA THR A 17 27.04 21.87 -48.69
C THR A 17 25.94 20.90 -48.25
N PHE A 18 25.69 19.79 -48.99
CA PHE A 18 24.73 18.75 -48.62
C PHE A 18 25.29 17.72 -47.63
N LEU A 19 26.59 17.71 -47.36
CA LEU A 19 27.20 16.82 -46.36
C LEU A 19 27.37 17.40 -44.96
N ILE A 20 26.96 18.66 -44.74
CA ILE A 20 27.06 19.33 -43.42
C ILE A 20 25.75 19.36 -42.65
N SER A 21 24.73 18.67 -43.06
CA SER A 21 23.50 18.75 -42.30
C SER A 21 22.84 17.37 -42.17
N CYS A 22 23.16 16.75 -41.09
CA CYS A 22 22.26 15.92 -40.25
C CYS A 22 23.07 15.26 -39.14
N GLU A 23 23.73 16.06 -38.30
CA GLU A 23 23.78 15.64 -36.90
C GLU A 23 22.40 15.85 -36.34
N ILE A 24 21.57 14.84 -36.46
CA ILE A 24 20.38 14.68 -35.62
C ILE A 24 20.92 14.71 -34.19
N PRO A 25 20.58 15.73 -33.37
CA PRO A 25 20.99 15.69 -31.98
C PRO A 25 20.51 14.36 -31.43
N LYS A 26 21.42 13.49 -31.06
CA LYS A 26 21.09 12.30 -30.28
C LYS A 26 20.35 12.85 -29.06
N LYS A 27 19.04 12.78 -29.10
CA LYS A 27 18.20 13.01 -27.93
C LYS A 27 18.76 12.04 -26.91
N ASP A 28 19.50 12.59 -25.95
CA ASP A 28 20.01 11.81 -24.83
C ASP A 28 18.76 11.26 -24.14
N ASN A 29 18.34 10.10 -24.56
CA ASN A 29 17.26 9.35 -23.92
C ASN A 29 17.81 8.84 -22.58
N LYS A 30 18.19 9.77 -21.71
CA LYS A 30 18.30 9.47 -20.29
C LYS A 30 16.88 9.04 -19.89
N ARG A 31 16.62 7.73 -19.90
CA ARG A 31 15.40 7.20 -19.32
C ARG A 31 15.28 7.84 -17.95
N ALA A 32 14.19 8.55 -17.72
CA ALA A 32 13.90 9.08 -16.40
C ALA A 32 14.06 7.93 -15.38
N LYS A 33 14.69 8.19 -14.26
CA LYS A 33 14.80 7.19 -13.19
C LYS A 33 13.38 6.73 -12.85
N PRO A 34 13.14 5.41 -12.73
CA PRO A 34 11.83 4.92 -12.34
C PRO A 34 11.48 5.46 -10.95
N LEU A 35 10.23 5.88 -10.78
CA LEU A 35 9.72 6.32 -9.49
C LEU A 35 9.57 5.11 -8.55
N ASN A 36 9.79 5.33 -7.27
CA ASN A 36 9.40 4.37 -6.25
C ASN A 36 7.88 4.32 -6.11
N ILE A 37 7.36 3.25 -5.55
CA ILE A 37 5.94 3.08 -5.29
C ILE A 37 5.77 2.65 -3.83
N LEU A 38 4.96 3.40 -3.09
CA LEU A 38 4.59 3.10 -1.71
C LEU A 38 3.07 2.94 -1.61
N TRP A 39 2.62 1.76 -1.22
CA TRP A 39 1.23 1.51 -0.87
C TRP A 39 1.07 1.50 0.65
N LEU A 40 0.20 2.38 1.13
CA LEU A 40 -0.23 2.47 2.51
C LEU A 40 -1.63 1.88 2.59
N VAL A 41 -1.74 0.65 3.08
CA VAL A 41 -2.99 -0.12 3.06
C VAL A 41 -3.53 -0.22 4.48
N THR A 42 -4.70 0.37 4.70
CA THR A 42 -5.41 0.22 5.96
C THR A 42 -6.43 -0.92 5.88
N GLU A 43 -6.64 -1.60 6.97
CA GLU A 43 -7.56 -2.72 7.07
C GLU A 43 -8.91 -2.28 7.64
N ASP A 44 -10.02 -2.78 7.08
CA ASP A 44 -11.38 -2.53 7.59
C ASP A 44 -11.68 -1.04 7.79
N MET A 45 -11.36 -0.19 6.85
CA MET A 45 -11.60 1.24 6.96
C MET A 45 -12.50 1.76 5.84
N GLY A 46 -13.60 2.40 6.24
CA GLY A 46 -14.46 3.18 5.37
C GLY A 46 -14.01 4.65 5.27
N PRO A 47 -14.78 5.53 4.63
CA PRO A 47 -14.44 6.93 4.39
C PRO A 47 -14.62 7.81 5.65
N TYR A 48 -14.25 7.33 6.83
CA TYR A 48 -14.45 7.99 8.12
C TYR A 48 -13.32 8.95 8.49
N ILE A 49 -12.91 9.80 7.54
CA ILE A 49 -11.82 10.77 7.69
C ILE A 49 -12.14 12.10 7.00
N PRO A 50 -11.54 13.23 7.42
CA PRO A 50 -11.79 14.55 6.85
C PRO A 50 -11.68 14.66 5.33
N PRO A 51 -10.72 14.03 4.64
CA PRO A 51 -10.67 14.07 3.18
C PRO A 51 -11.94 13.56 2.47
N PHE A 52 -12.76 12.76 3.13
CA PHE A 52 -14.05 12.28 2.63
C PHE A 52 -15.26 12.94 3.32
N GLY A 53 -15.04 13.99 4.11
CA GLY A 53 -16.09 14.80 4.75
C GLY A 53 -16.51 14.35 6.14
N ASP A 54 -15.82 13.40 6.75
CA ASP A 54 -16.05 13.02 8.15
C ASP A 54 -15.03 13.70 9.08
N GLU A 55 -15.46 14.79 9.74
CA GLU A 55 -14.64 15.58 10.64
C GLU A 55 -14.61 15.03 12.08
N THR A 56 -15.11 13.83 12.33
CA THR A 56 -15.23 13.25 13.68
C THR A 56 -13.88 13.04 14.33
N VAL A 57 -12.86 12.69 13.54
CA VAL A 57 -11.48 12.50 14.01
C VAL A 57 -10.50 13.22 13.09
N ALA A 58 -9.50 13.87 13.70
CA ALA A 58 -8.42 14.48 12.94
C ALA A 58 -7.45 13.42 12.42
N THR A 59 -7.16 13.48 11.12
CA THR A 59 -6.15 12.65 10.45
C THR A 59 -5.17 13.54 9.67
N PRO A 60 -4.27 14.26 10.38
CA PRO A 60 -3.44 15.28 9.74
C PRO A 60 -2.53 14.75 8.65
N ASN A 61 -2.02 13.52 8.77
CA ASN A 61 -1.13 12.92 7.80
C ASN A 61 -1.88 12.52 6.52
N LEU A 62 -3.06 11.91 6.64
CA LEU A 62 -3.92 11.60 5.51
C LEU A 62 -4.50 12.85 4.85
N THR A 63 -4.85 13.86 5.65
CA THR A 63 -5.29 15.17 5.14
C THR A 63 -4.18 15.84 4.34
N ARG A 64 -2.93 15.76 4.80
CA ARG A 64 -1.78 16.23 4.02
C ARG A 64 -1.67 15.52 2.68
N LEU A 65 -1.69 14.18 2.66
CA LEU A 65 -1.64 13.39 1.41
C LEU A 65 -2.77 13.75 0.46
N ALA A 66 -3.98 13.96 0.99
CA ALA A 66 -5.13 14.35 0.19
C ALA A 66 -4.97 15.74 -0.43
N ASN A 67 -4.41 16.71 0.30
CA ASN A 67 -4.16 18.07 -0.17
C ASN A 67 -3.04 18.14 -1.22
N GLU A 68 -2.06 17.24 -1.14
CA GLU A 68 -0.92 17.15 -2.07
C GLU A 68 -1.19 16.20 -3.25
N GLY A 69 -2.32 15.49 -3.24
CA GLY A 69 -2.63 14.41 -4.19
C GLY A 69 -3.98 14.49 -4.86
N VAL A 70 -4.49 13.33 -5.24
CA VAL A 70 -5.81 13.15 -5.88
C VAL A 70 -6.65 12.20 -5.04
N ILE A 71 -7.88 12.61 -4.75
CA ILE A 71 -8.87 11.81 -4.03
C ILE A 71 -9.76 11.07 -5.02
N PHE A 72 -10.01 9.78 -4.79
CA PHE A 72 -10.90 8.93 -5.58
C PHE A 72 -12.14 8.55 -4.73
N PRO A 73 -13.19 9.36 -4.69
CA PRO A 73 -14.33 9.15 -3.81
C PRO A 73 -15.20 7.93 -4.19
N ASN A 74 -15.08 7.46 -5.41
CA ASN A 74 -15.86 6.34 -5.96
C ASN A 74 -14.98 5.13 -6.30
N LEU A 75 -14.04 4.79 -5.45
CA LEU A 75 -13.24 3.58 -5.58
C LEU A 75 -13.89 2.46 -4.74
N TYR A 76 -14.17 1.32 -5.39
CA TYR A 76 -14.84 0.18 -4.76
C TYR A 76 -13.93 -1.04 -4.79
N SER A 77 -13.96 -1.82 -3.70
CA SER A 77 -13.32 -3.13 -3.65
C SER A 77 -14.17 -4.17 -4.40
N THR A 78 -13.53 -5.24 -4.84
CA THR A 78 -14.22 -6.38 -5.49
C THR A 78 -14.98 -7.26 -4.51
N SER A 79 -14.72 -7.10 -3.20
CA SER A 79 -15.33 -7.88 -2.12
C SER A 79 -15.24 -7.10 -0.82
N GLY A 80 -16.25 -7.22 0.03
CA GLY A 80 -16.33 -6.54 1.34
C GLY A 80 -15.52 -7.21 2.45
N VAL A 81 -14.59 -8.13 2.13
CA VAL A 81 -13.76 -8.84 3.13
C VAL A 81 -12.31 -8.98 2.66
N CYS A 82 -11.39 -9.10 3.62
CA CYS A 82 -9.96 -8.98 3.40
C CYS A 82 -9.40 -9.91 2.32
N ALA A 83 -9.58 -11.23 2.45
CA ALA A 83 -8.88 -12.19 1.59
C ALA A 83 -9.28 -12.08 0.11
N PRO A 84 -10.56 -12.04 -0.27
CA PRO A 84 -10.96 -11.86 -1.66
C PRO A 84 -10.52 -10.50 -2.22
N SER A 85 -10.67 -9.40 -1.46
CA SER A 85 -10.24 -8.09 -1.91
C SER A 85 -8.72 -8.04 -2.15
N ARG A 86 -7.94 -8.53 -1.19
CA ARG A 86 -6.47 -8.57 -1.30
C ARG A 86 -5.99 -9.50 -2.41
N ALA A 87 -6.70 -10.60 -2.66
CA ALA A 87 -6.44 -11.47 -3.81
C ALA A 87 -6.62 -10.72 -5.13
N ALA A 88 -7.70 -9.95 -5.26
CA ALA A 88 -7.96 -9.15 -6.46
C ALA A 88 -6.91 -8.04 -6.64
N ILE A 89 -6.56 -7.32 -5.58
CA ILE A 89 -5.53 -6.26 -5.61
C ILE A 89 -4.17 -6.84 -6.05
N ALA A 90 -3.83 -8.01 -5.51
CA ALA A 90 -2.54 -8.64 -5.81
C ALA A 90 -2.43 -9.18 -7.24
N THR A 91 -3.54 -9.67 -7.82
CA THR A 91 -3.54 -10.39 -9.10
C THR A 91 -4.16 -9.59 -10.25
N GLY A 92 -4.91 -8.53 -9.97
CA GLY A 92 -5.70 -7.82 -10.97
C GLY A 92 -6.91 -8.62 -11.49
N MET A 93 -7.29 -9.73 -10.83
CA MET A 93 -8.41 -10.59 -11.21
C MET A 93 -9.55 -10.54 -10.19
N TYR A 94 -10.78 -10.72 -10.67
CA TYR A 94 -11.89 -10.99 -9.75
C TYR A 94 -11.65 -12.30 -8.99
N PRO A 95 -11.77 -12.31 -7.65
CA PRO A 95 -11.44 -13.49 -6.84
C PRO A 95 -12.32 -14.71 -7.17
N SER A 96 -13.56 -14.50 -7.62
CA SER A 96 -14.46 -15.56 -8.07
C SER A 96 -13.96 -16.31 -9.32
N SER A 97 -13.13 -15.70 -10.15
CA SER A 97 -12.64 -16.32 -11.39
C SER A 97 -11.59 -17.41 -11.16
N PHE A 98 -10.99 -17.46 -9.97
CA PHE A 98 -10.00 -18.49 -9.62
C PHE A 98 -10.24 -19.12 -8.22
N GLY A 99 -11.45 -18.95 -7.71
CA GLY A 99 -11.86 -19.60 -6.47
C GLY A 99 -11.35 -18.94 -5.19
N ALA A 100 -10.93 -17.68 -5.22
CA ALA A 100 -10.40 -16.95 -4.05
C ALA A 100 -11.47 -16.07 -3.35
N ASN A 101 -12.74 -16.34 -3.53
CA ASN A 101 -13.85 -15.55 -2.98
C ASN A 101 -14.23 -15.90 -1.52
N HIS A 102 -13.46 -16.73 -0.84
CA HIS A 102 -13.65 -17.14 0.55
C HIS A 102 -12.59 -16.56 1.48
N MET A 103 -12.97 -16.47 2.77
CA MET A 103 -12.05 -16.08 3.85
C MET A 103 -11.34 -17.31 4.41
N ARG A 104 -10.03 -17.42 4.21
CA ARG A 104 -9.10 -18.33 4.93
C ARG A 104 -9.69 -19.68 5.34
N THR A 105 -10.39 -20.35 4.45
CA THR A 105 -11.04 -21.65 4.73
C THR A 105 -10.03 -22.71 5.16
N THR A 106 -8.76 -22.53 4.82
CA THR A 106 -7.66 -23.38 5.26
C THR A 106 -7.46 -23.42 6.77
N SER A 107 -7.96 -22.42 7.50
CA SER A 107 -7.74 -22.28 8.95
C SER A 107 -8.81 -22.97 9.80
N TYR A 108 -9.89 -23.45 9.19
CA TYR A 108 -11.06 -23.94 9.91
C TYR A 108 -11.37 -25.42 9.69
N THR A 109 -10.43 -26.19 9.14
CA THR A 109 -10.62 -27.62 8.85
C THR A 109 -11.06 -28.42 10.09
N GLU A 110 -10.51 -28.11 11.25
CA GLU A 110 -10.85 -28.78 12.51
C GLU A 110 -12.30 -28.53 12.94
N VAL A 111 -12.85 -27.36 12.60
CA VAL A 111 -14.22 -26.98 12.95
C VAL A 111 -15.21 -27.49 11.91
N THR A 112 -14.87 -27.40 10.63
CA THR A 112 -15.78 -27.69 9.53
C THR A 112 -15.71 -29.14 9.05
N GLY A 113 -14.63 -29.86 9.35
CA GLY A 113 -14.35 -31.19 8.80
C GLY A 113 -14.02 -31.17 7.28
N LEU A 114 -14.04 -30.03 6.65
CA LEU A 114 -13.76 -29.90 5.22
C LEU A 114 -12.24 -29.81 4.95
N PRO A 115 -11.77 -30.30 3.79
CA PRO A 115 -10.37 -30.17 3.43
C PRO A 115 -9.98 -28.71 3.27
N LYS A 116 -8.71 -28.42 3.50
CA LYS A 116 -8.13 -27.10 3.24
C LYS A 116 -8.35 -26.73 1.77
N TYR A 117 -8.75 -25.49 1.55
CA TYR A 117 -9.01 -24.95 0.23
C TYR A 117 -8.26 -23.66 0.01
N GLU A 118 -7.60 -23.54 -1.12
CA GLU A 118 -6.96 -22.33 -1.61
C GLU A 118 -7.36 -22.09 -3.06
N GLY A 119 -7.57 -20.83 -3.44
CA GLY A 119 -7.74 -20.46 -4.83
C GLY A 119 -6.46 -20.75 -5.62
N ILE A 120 -6.59 -21.05 -6.89
CA ILE A 120 -5.46 -21.33 -7.78
C ILE A 120 -5.52 -20.35 -8.95
N PRO A 121 -4.75 -19.27 -8.92
CA PRO A 121 -4.65 -18.37 -10.08
C PRO A 121 -4.12 -19.12 -11.31
N PRO A 122 -4.61 -18.80 -12.51
CA PRO A 122 -4.04 -19.35 -13.75
C PRO A 122 -2.53 -19.11 -13.83
N PRO A 123 -1.75 -20.01 -14.44
CA PRO A 123 -0.28 -19.93 -14.46
C PRO A 123 0.28 -18.65 -15.10
N GLU A 124 -0.44 -18.06 -16.04
CA GLU A 124 -0.11 -16.80 -16.70
C GLU A 124 -0.35 -15.57 -15.84
N VAL A 125 -1.19 -15.68 -14.81
CA VAL A 125 -1.47 -14.59 -13.89
C VAL A 125 -0.31 -14.41 -12.93
N LYS A 126 0.21 -13.19 -12.88
CA LYS A 126 1.29 -12.79 -11.96
C LYS A 126 0.78 -11.78 -10.97
N MET A 127 1.28 -11.87 -9.74
CA MET A 127 1.08 -10.79 -8.78
C MET A 127 1.76 -9.51 -9.27
N ILE A 128 1.19 -8.36 -8.93
CA ILE A 128 1.80 -7.07 -9.26
C ILE A 128 3.24 -6.99 -8.77
N SER A 129 3.54 -7.54 -7.59
CA SER A 129 4.89 -7.58 -7.05
C SER A 129 5.87 -8.39 -7.90
N GLU A 130 5.43 -9.51 -8.52
CA GLU A 130 6.25 -10.26 -9.46
C GLU A 130 6.56 -9.45 -10.73
N LEU A 131 5.56 -8.70 -11.23
CA LEU A 131 5.75 -7.82 -12.39
C LEU A 131 6.71 -6.68 -12.05
N MET A 132 6.61 -6.10 -10.87
CA MET A 132 7.52 -5.05 -10.41
C MET A 132 8.95 -5.60 -10.24
N ARG A 133 9.13 -6.77 -9.63
CA ARG A 133 10.43 -7.44 -9.52
C ARG A 133 11.05 -7.72 -10.89
N LYS A 134 10.25 -8.21 -11.83
CA LYS A 134 10.69 -8.41 -13.23
C LYS A 134 11.23 -7.13 -13.87
N ASN A 135 10.72 -5.97 -13.45
CA ASN A 135 11.15 -4.66 -13.92
C ASN A 135 12.24 -4.01 -13.02
N GLY A 136 12.89 -4.80 -12.15
CA GLY A 136 14.04 -4.36 -11.37
C GLY A 136 13.71 -3.71 -10.03
N TYR A 137 12.45 -3.65 -9.63
CA TYR A 137 12.05 -3.12 -8.32
C TYR A 137 12.38 -4.09 -7.20
N TYR A 138 12.79 -3.55 -6.07
CA TYR A 138 12.85 -4.27 -4.81
C TYR A 138 11.46 -4.23 -4.16
N CYS A 139 10.86 -5.40 -3.97
CA CYS A 139 9.46 -5.50 -3.55
C CYS A 139 9.34 -5.99 -2.12
N THR A 140 8.71 -5.19 -1.26
CA THR A 140 8.50 -5.50 0.16
C THR A 140 7.03 -5.48 0.55
N ASN A 141 6.63 -6.39 1.44
CA ASN A 141 5.33 -6.43 2.07
C ASN A 141 5.47 -6.50 3.58
N ASN A 142 4.96 -5.50 4.26
CA ASN A 142 4.87 -5.45 5.72
C ASN A 142 3.41 -5.60 6.14
N TYR A 143 2.92 -6.76 6.58
CA TYR A 143 3.29 -8.08 6.11
C TYR A 143 2.02 -8.89 5.92
N LYS A 144 0.85 -8.23 6.03
CA LYS A 144 -0.43 -8.88 5.82
C LYS A 144 -0.56 -9.30 4.35
N THR A 145 -0.82 -10.58 4.13
CA THR A 145 -1.05 -11.15 2.80
C THR A 145 -2.52 -11.48 2.58
N ASP A 146 -3.05 -12.43 3.31
CA ASP A 146 -4.46 -12.85 3.30
C ASP A 146 -5.02 -13.16 1.88
N TYR A 147 -4.20 -13.63 0.94
CA TYR A 147 -4.63 -13.71 -0.46
C TYR A 147 -5.61 -14.83 -0.79
N GLN A 148 -6.00 -15.70 0.12
CA GLN A 148 -6.77 -16.93 -0.12
C GLN A 148 -6.17 -17.84 -1.21
N PHE A 149 -4.94 -17.61 -1.58
CA PHE A 149 -4.11 -18.47 -2.42
C PHE A 149 -2.67 -18.42 -1.92
N LYS A 150 -1.89 -19.44 -2.28
CA LYS A 150 -0.48 -19.49 -1.91
C LYS A 150 0.31 -18.54 -2.80
N ALA A 151 0.84 -17.47 -2.23
CA ALA A 151 1.73 -16.58 -2.96
C ALA A 151 2.97 -17.35 -3.45
N PRO A 152 3.39 -17.16 -4.70
CA PRO A 152 4.59 -17.78 -5.22
C PRO A 152 5.83 -17.22 -4.50
N VAL A 153 6.90 -18.02 -4.45
CA VAL A 153 8.19 -17.59 -3.84
C VAL A 153 8.83 -16.40 -4.54
N THR A 154 8.38 -16.10 -5.74
CA THR A 154 8.81 -14.97 -6.56
C THR A 154 8.07 -13.68 -6.26
N ALA A 155 7.03 -13.71 -5.39
CA ALA A 155 6.16 -12.57 -5.16
C ALA A 155 6.88 -11.38 -4.51
N TRP A 156 7.73 -11.62 -3.51
CA TRP A 156 8.35 -10.59 -2.69
C TRP A 156 9.85 -10.85 -2.53
N ASP A 157 10.64 -9.79 -2.41
CA ASP A 157 12.01 -9.88 -1.91
C ASP A 157 12.00 -10.05 -0.39
N GLU A 158 11.08 -9.32 0.28
CA GLU A 158 10.81 -9.48 1.71
C GLU A 158 9.31 -9.42 1.99
N SER A 159 8.79 -10.35 2.79
CA SER A 159 7.43 -10.31 3.32
C SER A 159 7.46 -10.69 4.79
N SER A 160 7.49 -9.69 5.66
CA SER A 160 7.57 -9.85 7.11
C SER A 160 7.20 -8.53 7.81
N PRO A 161 6.97 -8.53 9.14
CA PRO A 161 6.78 -7.30 9.90
C PRO A 161 7.96 -6.32 9.82
N TYR A 162 9.09 -6.79 9.34
CA TYR A 162 10.34 -6.04 9.26
C TYR A 162 10.78 -5.74 7.82
N ALA A 163 9.97 -6.14 6.82
CA ALA A 163 10.24 -5.85 5.42
C ALA A 163 10.29 -4.34 5.19
N HIS A 164 11.33 -3.87 4.51
CA HIS A 164 11.57 -2.44 4.38
C HIS A 164 12.30 -2.08 3.09
N TRP A 165 11.94 -0.94 2.46
CA TRP A 165 12.60 -0.44 1.26
C TRP A 165 14.09 -0.10 1.47
N ARG A 166 14.54 0.15 2.70
CA ARG A 166 15.93 0.45 3.04
C ARG A 166 16.88 -0.73 2.82
N ASN A 167 16.36 -1.95 2.67
CA ASN A 167 17.15 -3.17 2.41
C ASN A 167 17.46 -3.39 0.92
N ARG A 168 16.96 -2.51 0.04
CA ARG A 168 17.20 -2.58 -1.41
C ARG A 168 18.65 -2.30 -1.78
N GLY A 169 19.04 -2.73 -2.99
CA GLY A 169 20.31 -2.36 -3.59
C GLY A 169 20.44 -0.85 -3.84
N GLU A 170 21.66 -0.37 -3.95
CA GLU A 170 21.94 1.04 -4.22
C GLU A 170 21.24 1.50 -5.51
N ASN A 171 20.58 2.65 -5.47
CA ASN A 171 19.79 3.22 -6.58
C ASN A 171 18.71 2.31 -7.17
N GLN A 172 18.38 1.20 -6.54
CA GLN A 172 17.30 0.32 -6.96
C GLN A 172 15.94 0.95 -6.61
N PRO A 173 14.98 1.05 -7.55
CA PRO A 173 13.62 1.48 -7.22
C PRO A 173 12.93 0.43 -6.34
N PHE A 174 11.98 0.84 -5.54
CA PHE A 174 11.21 -0.08 -4.71
C PHE A 174 9.70 0.00 -4.98
N PHE A 175 9.04 -1.12 -4.73
CA PHE A 175 7.61 -1.24 -4.52
C PHE A 175 7.38 -1.78 -3.11
N ALA A 176 6.90 -0.93 -2.22
CA ALA A 176 6.69 -1.27 -0.83
C ALA A 176 5.20 -1.21 -0.46
N VAL A 177 4.71 -2.23 0.21
CA VAL A 177 3.37 -2.29 0.77
C VAL A 177 3.48 -2.29 2.29
N VAL A 178 2.91 -1.28 2.93
CA VAL A 178 2.81 -1.17 4.39
C VAL A 178 1.35 -1.34 4.79
N ASN A 179 1.08 -2.32 5.64
CA ASN A 179 -0.27 -2.64 6.08
C ASN A 179 -0.51 -2.16 7.50
N PHE A 180 -1.54 -1.35 7.69
CA PHE A 180 -1.98 -0.85 8.99
C PHE A 180 -3.16 -1.71 9.45
N THR A 181 -2.98 -2.45 10.54
CA THR A 181 -3.97 -3.39 11.07
C THR A 181 -4.71 -2.87 12.29
N GLU A 182 -4.42 -1.65 12.72
CA GLU A 182 -5.07 -1.04 13.89
C GLU A 182 -6.57 -0.85 13.69
N THR A 183 -7.00 -0.57 12.47
CA THR A 183 -8.41 -0.38 12.09
C THR A 183 -9.18 -1.67 11.86
N HIS A 184 -8.50 -2.85 11.93
CA HIS A 184 -9.15 -4.15 11.75
C HIS A 184 -10.28 -4.37 12.78
N GLU A 185 -11.37 -5.01 12.38
CA GLU A 185 -12.54 -5.27 13.21
C GLU A 185 -12.21 -5.88 14.59
N SER A 186 -11.14 -6.66 14.68
CA SER A 186 -10.71 -7.22 15.97
C SER A 186 -10.27 -6.16 16.98
N GLY A 187 -9.98 -4.94 16.56
CA GLY A 187 -9.73 -3.80 17.44
C GLY A 187 -10.99 -3.26 18.13
N LEU A 188 -12.18 -3.65 17.67
CA LEU A 188 -13.46 -3.34 18.32
C LEU A 188 -13.78 -4.32 19.44
N PHE A 189 -13.21 -5.53 19.41
CA PHE A 189 -13.39 -6.56 20.43
C PHE A 189 -12.40 -6.39 21.57
N GLU A 190 -12.69 -6.98 22.72
CA GLU A 190 -11.77 -7.04 23.85
C GLU A 190 -10.69 -8.12 23.64
N PRO A 191 -9.45 -7.85 24.07
CA PRO A 191 -8.84 -6.57 24.47
C PRO A 191 -8.48 -5.70 23.27
N TYR A 192 -8.24 -4.43 23.54
CA TYR A 192 -7.97 -3.38 22.54
C TYR A 192 -6.60 -3.55 21.86
N GLY A 193 -6.55 -3.18 20.58
CA GLY A 193 -5.32 -2.93 19.83
C GLY A 193 -4.25 -4.03 19.87
N PHE A 194 -3.12 -3.76 19.27
CA PHE A 194 -1.97 -4.66 19.26
C PHE A 194 -0.73 -3.91 19.74
N ARG A 195 0.10 -4.58 20.56
CA ARG A 195 1.39 -4.04 20.93
C ARG A 195 2.30 -3.96 19.71
N GLU A 196 3.15 -2.96 19.70
CA GLU A 196 4.23 -2.89 18.71
C GLU A 196 5.09 -4.15 18.80
N ILE A 197 5.42 -4.72 17.64
CA ILE A 197 6.37 -5.82 17.56
C ILE A 197 7.76 -5.26 17.82
N GLU A 198 8.63 -6.08 18.42
CA GLU A 198 9.99 -5.70 18.76
C GLU A 198 10.70 -4.93 17.64
N THR A 199 11.37 -3.87 18.04
CA THR A 199 12.23 -3.10 17.16
C THR A 199 13.40 -3.94 16.70
N ARG A 200 13.52 -4.21 15.40
CA ARG A 200 14.74 -4.77 14.83
C ARG A 200 15.65 -3.67 14.34
N HIS A 201 16.95 -3.90 14.54
CA HIS A 201 17.98 -3.07 13.95
C HIS A 201 18.29 -3.62 12.55
N TYR A 202 18.11 -2.77 11.54
CA TYR A 202 18.60 -3.05 10.21
C TYR A 202 19.92 -2.35 9.97
N LYS A 203 20.87 -3.06 9.38
CA LYS A 203 22.04 -2.43 8.79
C LYS A 203 21.83 -2.36 7.29
N SER A 204 21.86 -1.16 6.75
CA SER A 204 21.98 -0.92 5.31
C SER A 204 23.21 -0.06 5.11
N GLY A 205 24.32 -0.65 4.64
CA GLY A 205 25.62 0.00 4.63
C GLY A 205 26.07 0.37 6.06
N ASP A 206 26.49 1.61 6.25
CA ASP A 206 26.94 2.14 7.55
C ASP A 206 25.78 2.66 8.43
N ASN A 207 24.55 2.62 7.96
CA ASN A 207 23.40 3.14 8.67
C ASN A 207 22.71 2.05 9.48
N ASN A 208 22.49 2.35 10.77
CA ASN A 208 21.67 1.53 11.66
C ASN A 208 20.26 2.11 11.72
N TYR A 209 19.27 1.39 11.19
CA TYR A 209 17.88 1.77 11.30
C TYR A 209 17.19 0.99 12.40
N LYS A 210 16.37 1.69 13.19
CA LYS A 210 15.40 1.07 14.08
C LYS A 210 14.05 1.07 13.35
N TRP A 211 13.57 -0.09 12.98
CA TRP A 211 12.26 -0.26 12.41
C TRP A 211 11.32 -0.91 13.42
N LYS A 212 10.18 -0.28 13.68
CA LYS A 212 9.10 -0.92 14.41
C LYS A 212 8.26 -1.70 13.43
N GLY A 213 8.12 -2.99 13.64
CA GLY A 213 7.25 -3.82 12.84
C GLY A 213 5.80 -3.48 13.17
N PHE A 214 5.01 -3.21 12.12
CA PHE A 214 3.56 -3.15 12.25
C PHE A 214 3.01 -4.52 11.86
N GLY A 215 2.24 -5.14 12.72
CA GLY A 215 1.69 -6.41 12.32
C GLY A 215 0.78 -7.05 13.35
N LYS A 216 -0.13 -7.91 12.87
CA LYS A 216 -0.93 -8.76 13.74
C LYS A 216 -0.02 -9.53 14.68
N SER A 217 -0.11 -9.17 15.92
CA SER A 217 0.44 -10.01 16.95
C SER A 217 -0.55 -11.12 17.29
N HIS A 218 -0.04 -12.23 17.80
CA HIS A 218 -0.87 -13.24 18.42
C HIS A 218 -1.65 -12.66 19.60
N ALA A 219 -2.75 -13.30 20.00
CA ALA A 219 -3.63 -12.83 21.08
C ALA A 219 -2.90 -12.40 22.38
N LYS A 220 -1.76 -13.04 22.70
CA LYS A 220 -0.90 -12.69 23.85
C LYS A 220 -0.20 -11.33 23.74
N ASN A 221 -0.18 -10.71 22.56
CA ASN A 221 0.44 -9.40 22.33
C ASN A 221 -0.61 -8.29 22.20
N ARG A 222 -1.87 -8.55 22.51
CA ARG A 222 -2.89 -7.51 22.56
C ARG A 222 -2.63 -6.57 23.73
N MET A 223 -2.86 -5.28 23.50
CA MET A 223 -2.83 -4.29 24.56
C MET A 223 -4.02 -4.49 25.49
N THR A 224 -3.80 -4.23 26.78
CA THR A 224 -4.89 -4.06 27.72
C THR A 224 -5.55 -2.69 27.48
N GLU A 225 -6.72 -2.48 28.05
CA GLU A 225 -7.40 -1.18 27.93
C GLU A 225 -6.53 -0.03 28.45
N ALA A 226 -5.78 -0.26 29.52
CA ALA A 226 -4.88 0.73 30.11
C ALA A 226 -3.68 1.09 29.23
N GLU A 227 -3.26 0.16 28.35
CA GLU A 227 -2.13 0.35 27.42
C GLU A 227 -2.57 0.94 26.08
N THR A 228 -3.86 0.97 25.79
CA THR A 228 -4.37 1.48 24.51
C THR A 228 -4.17 2.99 24.42
N PRO A 229 -3.48 3.50 23.39
CA PRO A 229 -3.35 4.92 23.17
C PRO A 229 -4.73 5.60 23.07
N VAL A 230 -4.92 6.71 23.78
CA VAL A 230 -6.16 7.48 23.76
C VAL A 230 -5.92 8.76 22.96
N HIS A 231 -6.53 8.86 21.80
CA HIS A 231 -6.47 10.01 20.92
C HIS A 231 -7.74 10.86 20.99
N ILE A 232 -8.85 10.26 21.43
CA ILE A 232 -10.16 10.88 21.54
C ILE A 232 -10.64 10.71 22.97
N PRO A 233 -11.18 11.77 23.63
CA PRO A 233 -11.75 11.65 24.97
C PRO A 233 -12.78 10.51 25.04
N LYS A 234 -12.72 9.69 26.11
CA LYS A 234 -13.59 8.50 26.25
C LYS A 234 -15.08 8.82 26.38
N ASP A 235 -15.40 10.04 26.77
CA ASP A 235 -16.77 10.56 26.93
C ASP A 235 -17.30 11.24 25.66
N THR A 236 -16.54 11.23 24.57
CA THR A 236 -16.97 11.78 23.27
C THR A 236 -18.24 11.07 22.81
N LYS A 237 -19.23 11.87 22.41
CA LYS A 237 -20.47 11.37 21.81
C LYS A 237 -20.38 11.43 20.29
N PHE A 238 -20.73 10.32 19.66
CA PHE A 238 -20.69 10.16 18.21
C PHE A 238 -22.09 10.21 17.62
N LYS A 239 -22.20 10.76 16.43
CA LYS A 239 -23.41 10.64 15.61
C LYS A 239 -23.53 9.18 15.13
N VAL A 240 -24.49 8.45 15.68
CA VAL A 240 -24.71 7.05 15.33
C VAL A 240 -25.32 6.97 13.93
N PRO A 241 -24.78 6.11 13.04
CA PRO A 241 -25.42 5.82 11.77
C PRO A 241 -26.89 5.40 11.95
N PRO A 242 -27.82 5.82 11.07
CA PRO A 242 -29.25 5.64 11.29
C PRO A 242 -29.73 4.16 11.28
N TYR A 243 -28.87 3.25 10.85
CA TYR A 243 -29.13 1.80 10.84
C TYR A 243 -28.62 1.10 12.12
N LEU A 244 -27.99 1.83 13.04
CA LEU A 244 -27.56 1.31 14.34
C LEU A 244 -28.41 1.92 15.45
N VAL A 245 -28.52 1.19 16.57
CA VAL A 245 -29.19 1.70 17.77
C VAL A 245 -28.21 2.58 18.54
N ASP A 246 -28.65 3.78 18.93
CA ASP A 246 -27.85 4.67 19.79
C ASP A 246 -27.95 4.17 21.24
N ASN A 247 -26.92 3.47 21.67
CA ASN A 247 -26.74 2.96 23.02
C ASN A 247 -25.26 2.95 23.42
N GLU A 248 -24.98 2.58 24.64
CA GLU A 248 -23.61 2.57 25.19
C GLU A 248 -22.66 1.65 24.41
N VAL A 249 -23.15 0.51 23.90
CA VAL A 249 -22.33 -0.43 23.14
C VAL A 249 -21.91 0.19 21.80
N THR A 250 -22.87 0.77 21.08
CA THR A 250 -22.60 1.44 19.80
C THR A 250 -21.67 2.65 19.98
N GLN A 251 -21.90 3.47 21.00
CA GLN A 251 -21.04 4.61 21.30
C GLN A 251 -19.60 4.17 21.62
N ARG A 252 -19.45 3.09 22.39
CA ARG A 252 -18.14 2.50 22.71
C ARG A 252 -17.44 1.98 21.44
N ASP A 253 -18.15 1.27 20.58
CA ASP A 253 -17.56 0.69 19.37
C ASP A 253 -17.18 1.78 18.36
N LEU A 254 -17.96 2.84 18.23
CA LEU A 254 -17.61 4.04 17.45
C LEU A 254 -16.38 4.72 18.03
N TRP A 255 -16.30 4.88 19.35
CA TRP A 255 -15.12 5.44 19.99
C TRP A 255 -13.85 4.63 19.65
N LYS A 256 -13.93 3.30 19.76
CA LYS A 256 -12.81 2.42 19.40
C LYS A 256 -12.41 2.57 17.94
N MET A 257 -13.38 2.57 17.05
CA MET A 257 -13.15 2.73 15.60
C MET A 257 -12.41 4.02 15.30
N TYR A 258 -12.92 5.15 15.73
CA TYR A 258 -12.31 6.46 15.47
C TYR A 258 -10.96 6.63 16.18
N ASN A 259 -10.82 6.09 17.40
CA ASN A 259 -9.54 6.10 18.11
C ASN A 259 -8.47 5.28 17.36
N ASN A 260 -8.84 4.14 16.80
CA ASN A 260 -7.94 3.31 15.99
C ASN A 260 -7.57 4.00 14.66
N ILE A 261 -8.49 4.76 14.06
CA ILE A 261 -8.20 5.58 12.87
C ILE A 261 -7.15 6.66 13.21
N ALA A 262 -7.27 7.33 14.36
CA ALA A 262 -6.28 8.31 14.79
C ALA A 262 -4.89 7.68 15.02
N GLU A 263 -4.82 6.49 15.63
CA GLU A 263 -3.55 5.75 15.80
C GLU A 263 -2.96 5.34 14.45
N MET A 264 -3.79 4.85 13.55
CA MET A 264 -3.36 4.50 12.18
C MET A 264 -2.80 5.72 11.44
N ASP A 265 -3.45 6.89 11.51
CA ASP A 265 -2.94 8.12 10.89
C ASP A 265 -1.56 8.51 11.44
N LYS A 266 -1.34 8.36 12.75
CA LYS A 266 -0.03 8.58 13.37
C LYS A 266 1.02 7.61 12.83
N GLN A 267 0.66 6.34 12.61
CA GLN A 267 1.56 5.35 12.00
C GLN A 267 1.87 5.69 10.54
N VAL A 268 0.88 6.16 9.78
CA VAL A 268 1.10 6.69 8.41
C VAL A 268 2.12 7.83 8.46
N GLY A 269 1.95 8.79 9.38
CA GLY A 269 2.89 9.89 9.58
C GLY A 269 4.33 9.41 9.86
N ALA A 270 4.49 8.35 10.65
CA ALA A 270 5.81 7.78 10.92
C ALA A 270 6.45 7.15 9.67
N VAL A 271 5.67 6.54 8.79
CA VAL A 271 6.16 5.99 7.51
C VAL A 271 6.55 7.12 6.55
N LEU A 272 5.70 8.14 6.42
CA LEU A 272 6.00 9.31 5.57
C LEU A 272 7.26 10.03 6.01
N LYS A 273 7.43 10.21 7.32
CA LYS A 273 8.64 10.81 7.89
C LYS A 273 9.90 10.04 7.53
N GLN A 274 9.88 8.70 7.54
CA GLN A 274 11.02 7.90 7.12
C GLN A 274 11.34 8.08 5.62
N LEU A 275 10.31 8.21 4.79
CA LEU A 275 10.49 8.47 3.36
C LEU A 275 11.12 9.85 3.12
N GLU A 276 10.74 10.86 3.91
CA GLU A 276 11.35 12.20 3.92
C GLU A 276 12.81 12.17 4.39
N GLU A 277 13.08 11.49 5.51
CA GLU A 277 14.44 11.32 6.04
C GLU A 277 15.39 10.63 5.05
N ASP A 278 14.86 9.73 4.23
CA ASP A 278 15.61 9.05 3.16
C ASP A 278 15.75 9.92 1.89
N GLY A 279 15.14 11.11 1.83
CA GLY A 279 15.16 11.99 0.65
C GLY A 279 14.42 11.41 -0.55
N LEU A 280 13.41 10.57 -0.33
CA LEU A 280 12.71 9.80 -1.37
C LEU A 280 11.30 10.31 -1.68
N LEU A 281 10.78 11.28 -0.93
CA LEU A 281 9.38 11.73 -1.04
C LEU A 281 9.05 12.15 -2.48
N GLU A 282 9.86 13.05 -3.07
CA GLU A 282 9.64 13.59 -4.41
C GLU A 282 9.81 12.56 -5.56
N SER A 283 10.41 11.42 -5.25
CA SER A 283 10.66 10.35 -6.21
C SER A 283 9.77 9.12 -5.96
N THR A 284 8.72 9.25 -5.17
CA THR A 284 7.83 8.15 -4.78
C THR A 284 6.37 8.47 -5.07
N ILE A 285 5.71 7.57 -5.77
CA ILE A 285 4.24 7.58 -5.88
C ILE A 285 3.69 6.93 -4.61
N ILE A 286 2.90 7.68 -3.85
CA ILE A 286 2.27 7.21 -2.62
C ILE A 286 0.79 6.97 -2.88
N MET A 287 0.28 5.80 -2.54
CA MET A 287 -1.13 5.43 -2.62
C MET A 287 -1.61 5.02 -1.23
N PHE A 288 -2.64 5.68 -0.73
CA PHE A 288 -3.35 5.27 0.48
C PHE A 288 -4.73 4.75 0.10
N TYR A 289 -5.10 3.57 0.62
CA TYR A 289 -6.43 2.98 0.40
C TYR A 289 -6.78 1.97 1.50
N GLY A 290 -8.09 1.79 1.73
CA GLY A 290 -8.62 0.66 2.51
C GLY A 290 -8.65 -0.61 1.66
N ASP A 291 -8.41 -1.77 2.25
CA ASP A 291 -8.50 -3.05 1.53
C ASP A 291 -9.95 -3.39 1.13
N HIS A 292 -10.93 -2.90 1.90
CA HIS A 292 -12.36 -2.91 1.60
C HIS A 292 -13.06 -1.84 2.45
N GLY A 293 -14.36 -2.01 2.80
CA GLY A 293 -15.12 -1.08 3.65
C GLY A 293 -14.86 -1.22 5.14
N GLY A 294 -15.58 -0.44 5.95
CA GLY A 294 -15.42 -0.37 7.41
C GLY A 294 -15.88 -1.62 8.16
N PRO A 295 -15.63 -1.69 9.49
CA PRO A 295 -15.89 -2.88 10.30
C PRO A 295 -17.32 -2.96 10.82
N LEU A 296 -18.14 -1.93 10.64
CA LEU A 296 -19.49 -1.87 11.18
C LEU A 296 -20.49 -2.75 10.41
N PRO A 297 -21.65 -3.12 11.03
CA PRO A 297 -22.74 -3.75 10.31
C PRO A 297 -23.16 -3.00 9.06
N ARG A 298 -23.53 -3.72 7.99
CA ARG A 298 -23.82 -3.24 6.64
C ARG A 298 -22.62 -2.79 5.81
N GLU A 299 -21.43 -2.88 6.32
CA GLU A 299 -20.19 -2.66 5.58
C GLU A 299 -19.50 -4.00 5.34
N LYS A 300 -18.77 -4.49 6.35
CA LYS A 300 -18.12 -5.81 6.27
C LYS A 300 -19.05 -6.94 6.73
N ARG A 301 -20.03 -6.66 7.60
CA ARG A 301 -20.91 -7.66 8.25
C ARG A 301 -22.37 -7.36 8.03
#